data_a72856f8843433830d020eb3f2fdaafd
#
_entry.id   a72856f8843433830d020eb3f2fdaafd
#
_cell.length_a   1.000
_cell.length_b   1.000
_cell.length_c   1.000
_cell.angle_alpha   90.00
_cell.angle_beta   90.00
_cell.angle_gamma   90.00
#
_symmetry.space_group_name_H-M   'P 1'
#
loop_
_entity.id
_entity.type
_entity.pdbx_description
1 polymer ?
#
loop_
_entity_poly.entity_id
_entity_poly.type
_entity_poly.pdbx_seq_one_letter_code
_entity_poly.pdbx_strand_id
1 'polypeptide(L)'
;MRIYIKPVFIGIIGLTILALLSLFIMNIYQDFKEAQLAKQVPDEIQIDFSTVYEEASSDALATIYNGKQIEDEVHPKFLGGILYLPVNLVIDYINDQFHYDETEKILTYTTIDDVIRMRTNELTYTVNDEPVRIEIGMTEFDGIAYLPLSLVQKFSHHDFIHNEEFHILQIKDWYSEETTGEVYYEDIDKAYIRILPYEEASYIHVAFIGMEVSIVGEENDYYQVLTKEGFLGYIKKDYVRSVVTSHSVKEKVYSYKQFPSQEFDEKINLVWHQVFNTTANQNVAERFENVRGVNVISPTWFELKGTEGEVRSIADLDYVRWAHDNDYQVWALFANLGEGYTRSMTHEVLSSTTKRMEVIRQLLALASVYELDGINIDLENVGEETGPYYVQFVKELSIYLKQEGLIVSADLPVPKPWTEHMGREEIAKYLDYFMIMGYDEHWSTSPESGSVASIGFVEEGIVDTLKSVPKEKIILGVPFYTRLWREETIDGQVNVSSGAYGMDGGQRIIEENNVEIVWDDAVGQYYGEYYEGDIRYRIWLEDERSMDLRMQLVDAYELGGVAGWKLGLESDSVWEVLRPYLKKE
;
A
#
# COMPACT_ATOMS: atom_id res chain seq x y z
N MET A 1 11.18 37.36 -33.81
CA MET A 1 10.28 36.57 -32.95
C MET A 1 10.63 36.91 -31.50
N ARG A 2 9.85 37.78 -30.84
CA ARG A 2 10.08 38.19 -29.46
C ARG A 2 9.28 37.21 -28.57
N ILE A 3 10.00 36.40 -27.79
CA ILE A 3 9.41 35.48 -26.82
C ILE A 3 8.96 36.32 -25.63
N TYR A 4 7.64 36.47 -25.44
CA TYR A 4 7.05 37.07 -24.25
C TYR A 4 7.00 36.01 -23.14
N ILE A 5 7.97 36.02 -22.23
CA ILE A 5 7.93 35.24 -21.02
C ILE A 5 6.97 35.99 -20.07
N LYS A 6 5.87 35.33 -19.67
CA LYS A 6 4.86 35.90 -18.75
C LYS A 6 5.49 36.28 -17.41
N PRO A 7 5.20 37.45 -16.84
CA PRO A 7 5.80 37.93 -15.58
C PRO A 7 5.53 37.02 -14.35
N VAL A 8 4.54 36.14 -14.40
CA VAL A 8 4.24 35.15 -13.37
C VAL A 8 5.34 34.07 -13.24
N PHE A 9 5.94 33.66 -14.37
CA PHE A 9 7.02 32.66 -14.36
C PHE A 9 8.34 33.21 -13.76
N ILE A 10 8.59 34.50 -13.95
CA ILE A 10 9.76 35.17 -13.37
C ILE A 10 9.58 35.33 -11.83
N GLY A 11 8.36 35.53 -11.36
CA GLY A 11 8.03 35.63 -9.93
C GLY A 11 8.23 34.31 -9.19
N ILE A 12 7.80 33.18 -9.78
CA ILE A 12 7.95 31.85 -9.18
C ILE A 12 9.43 31.43 -9.13
N ILE A 13 10.18 31.64 -10.20
CA ILE A 13 11.63 31.35 -10.24
C ILE A 13 12.36 32.24 -9.21
N GLY A 14 11.98 33.50 -9.07
CA GLY A 14 12.54 34.41 -8.08
C GLY A 14 12.27 33.98 -6.63
N LEU A 15 11.06 33.49 -6.32
CA LEU A 15 10.70 32.94 -5.01
C LEU A 15 11.44 31.64 -4.69
N THR A 16 11.59 30.76 -5.67
CA THR A 16 12.34 29.49 -5.50
C THR A 16 13.83 29.74 -5.26
N ILE A 17 14.42 30.69 -6.01
CA ILE A 17 15.82 31.09 -5.79
C ILE A 17 16.00 31.76 -4.42
N LEU A 18 15.07 32.60 -3.98
CA LEU A 18 15.08 33.21 -2.66
C LEU A 18 14.94 32.18 -1.53
N ALA A 19 14.09 31.15 -1.70
CA ALA A 19 13.95 30.06 -0.76
C ALA A 19 15.23 29.20 -0.66
N LEU A 20 15.81 28.84 -1.81
CA LEU A 20 17.09 28.11 -1.86
C LEU A 20 18.25 28.94 -1.30
N LEU A 21 18.26 30.25 -1.53
CA LEU A 21 19.27 31.16 -0.96
C LEU A 21 19.09 31.30 0.56
N SER A 22 17.85 31.33 1.06
CA SER A 22 17.58 31.39 2.50
C SER A 22 17.97 30.08 3.21
N LEU A 23 17.70 28.91 2.61
CA LEU A 23 18.15 27.62 3.11
C LEU A 23 19.70 27.51 3.10
N PHE A 24 20.34 27.97 2.03
CA PHE A 24 21.81 28.00 1.94
C PHE A 24 22.44 28.97 2.97
N ILE A 25 21.83 30.14 3.17
CA ILE A 25 22.28 31.11 4.18
C ILE A 25 22.04 30.55 5.59
N MET A 26 20.93 29.83 5.81
CA MET A 26 20.60 29.20 7.09
C MET A 26 21.62 28.08 7.42
N ASN A 27 21.97 27.22 6.44
CA ASN A 27 23.04 26.24 6.63
C ASN A 27 24.39 26.88 6.92
N ILE A 28 24.79 27.91 6.14
CA ILE A 28 26.04 28.64 6.42
C ILE A 28 25.99 29.33 7.80
N TYR A 29 24.82 29.83 8.20
CA TYR A 29 24.66 30.45 9.52
C TYR A 29 24.72 29.41 10.64
N GLN A 30 24.16 28.22 10.44
CA GLN A 30 24.30 27.09 11.34
C GLN A 30 25.75 26.63 11.44
N ASP A 31 26.39 26.36 10.29
CA ASP A 31 27.81 25.99 10.24
C ASP A 31 28.72 27.08 10.91
N PHE A 32 28.39 28.36 10.72
CA PHE A 32 29.14 29.46 11.35
C PHE A 32 28.85 29.56 12.86
N LYS A 33 27.60 29.32 13.29
CA LYS A 33 27.21 29.29 14.71
C LYS A 33 27.89 28.12 15.42
N GLU A 34 27.89 26.94 14.79
CA GLU A 34 28.61 25.74 15.28
C GLU A 34 30.12 25.98 15.36
N ALA A 35 30.73 26.56 14.31
CA ALA A 35 32.14 26.93 14.32
C ALA A 35 32.50 28.04 15.32
N GLN A 36 31.58 28.94 15.66
CA GLN A 36 31.78 29.93 16.72
C GLN A 36 31.64 29.34 18.13
N LEU A 37 30.65 28.45 18.34
CA LEU A 37 30.50 27.70 19.59
C LEU A 37 31.75 26.86 19.86
N ALA A 38 32.25 26.17 18.85
CA ALA A 38 33.49 25.37 18.94
C ALA A 38 34.74 26.18 19.29
N LYS A 39 34.88 27.43 18.79
CA LYS A 39 36.03 28.29 19.05
C LYS A 39 36.02 28.98 20.43
N GLN A 40 34.91 28.97 21.16
CA GLN A 40 34.76 29.65 22.45
C GLN A 40 34.94 28.75 23.67
N VAL A 41 35.08 27.42 23.47
CA VAL A 41 35.12 26.45 24.57
C VAL A 41 36.56 25.90 24.70
N PRO A 42 37.22 26.03 25.86
CA PRO A 42 38.50 25.38 26.10
C PRO A 42 38.38 23.86 26.08
N ASP A 43 39.47 23.15 25.70
CA ASP A 43 39.58 21.69 25.53
C ASP A 43 39.08 20.81 26.70
N GLU A 44 38.86 21.39 27.87
CA GLU A 44 38.51 20.66 29.10
C GLU A 44 37.06 20.90 29.59
N ILE A 45 36.19 21.54 28.81
CA ILE A 45 34.81 21.76 29.29
C ILE A 45 33.94 20.61 28.84
N GLN A 46 33.49 19.85 29.81
CA GLN A 46 32.37 18.93 29.68
C GLN A 46 31.10 19.77 29.54
N ILE A 47 30.37 19.55 28.44
CA ILE A 47 29.07 20.15 28.27
C ILE A 47 28.06 19.42 29.16
N ASP A 48 27.20 20.18 29.82
CA ASP A 48 26.06 19.60 30.50
C ASP A 48 25.15 18.91 29.46
N PHE A 49 24.84 17.66 29.70
CA PHE A 49 24.05 16.82 28.81
C PHE A 49 22.73 17.45 28.43
N SER A 50 22.08 18.18 29.34
CA SER A 50 20.84 18.94 29.10
C SER A 50 20.98 20.02 28.02
N THR A 51 22.19 20.46 27.69
CA THR A 51 22.44 21.42 26.59
C THR A 51 22.61 20.75 25.24
N VAL A 52 22.90 19.45 25.20
CA VAL A 52 22.99 18.66 23.94
C VAL A 52 21.62 18.17 23.54
N TYR A 53 20.80 17.83 24.53
CA TYR A 53 19.42 17.40 24.35
C TYR A 53 18.50 18.41 25.01
N GLU A 54 18.35 19.59 24.38
CA GLU A 54 17.52 20.71 24.91
C GLU A 54 16.07 20.31 25.20
N GLU A 55 15.62 19.22 24.57
CA GLU A 55 14.25 18.67 24.68
C GLU A 55 14.09 17.73 25.88
N ALA A 56 15.18 17.22 26.44
CA ALA A 56 15.14 16.33 27.61
C ALA A 56 14.78 17.14 28.88
N SER A 57 13.63 16.86 29.44
CA SER A 57 13.15 17.45 30.69
C SER A 57 12.73 16.36 31.66
N SER A 58 12.39 16.73 32.90
CA SER A 58 11.92 15.75 33.89
C SER A 58 10.71 14.92 33.42
N ASP A 59 9.94 15.43 32.47
CA ASP A 59 8.73 14.80 31.98
C ASP A 59 8.82 14.31 30.52
N ALA A 60 9.86 14.72 29.76
CA ALA A 60 10.07 14.38 28.35
C ALA A 60 11.45 13.75 28.14
N LEU A 61 11.55 12.75 27.26
CA LEU A 61 12.80 12.04 26.97
C LEU A 61 13.28 12.36 25.57
N ALA A 62 14.57 12.64 25.43
CA ALA A 62 15.23 12.60 24.14
C ALA A 62 15.21 11.18 23.59
N THR A 63 14.87 11.03 22.32
CA THR A 63 14.72 9.72 21.69
C THR A 63 15.81 9.48 20.66
N ILE A 64 16.48 8.32 20.78
CA ILE A 64 17.50 7.87 19.82
C ILE A 64 16.99 6.57 19.19
N TYR A 65 16.74 6.59 17.89
CA TYR A 65 16.31 5.43 17.11
C TYR A 65 17.47 4.93 16.22
N ASN A 66 17.92 3.70 16.43
CA ASN A 66 19.03 3.08 15.69
C ASN A 66 20.25 4.02 15.56
N GLY A 67 20.62 4.69 16.66
CA GLY A 67 21.77 5.58 16.73
C GLY A 67 21.58 6.98 16.15
N LYS A 68 20.37 7.35 15.77
CA LYS A 68 20.02 8.71 15.31
C LYS A 68 19.06 9.36 16.28
N GLN A 69 19.31 10.60 16.64
CA GLN A 69 18.36 11.39 17.43
C GLN A 69 17.12 11.69 16.57
N ILE A 70 15.95 11.52 17.17
CA ILE A 70 14.66 11.93 16.59
C ILE A 70 14.41 13.37 17.04
N GLU A 71 14.25 14.27 16.08
CA GLU A 71 13.98 15.71 16.29
C GLU A 71 12.49 16.01 16.12
N ASP A 72 11.63 15.25 16.79
CA ASP A 72 10.17 15.47 16.74
C ASP A 72 9.77 16.49 17.81
N GLU A 73 8.69 17.26 17.54
CA GLU A 73 8.12 18.22 18.52
C GLU A 73 7.47 17.51 19.73
N VAL A 74 7.19 16.20 19.61
CA VAL A 74 6.47 15.40 20.59
C VAL A 74 7.30 14.23 21.07
N HIS A 75 7.61 14.21 22.35
CA HIS A 75 8.54 13.26 22.96
C HIS A 75 7.84 12.21 23.82
N PRO A 76 8.46 11.02 24.02
CA PRO A 76 8.07 10.08 25.06
C PRO A 76 8.02 10.74 26.43
N LYS A 77 7.03 10.36 27.25
CA LYS A 77 6.79 11.00 28.58
C LYS A 77 6.51 9.99 29.68
N PHE A 78 6.83 10.38 30.89
CA PHE A 78 6.34 9.69 32.10
C PHE A 78 5.00 10.28 32.55
N LEU A 79 3.96 9.46 32.55
CA LEU A 79 2.65 9.81 33.06
C LEU A 79 2.32 8.86 34.23
N GLY A 80 2.28 9.42 35.45
CA GLY A 80 2.05 8.61 36.65
C GLY A 80 3.10 7.53 36.92
N GLY A 81 4.34 7.74 36.49
CA GLY A 81 5.46 6.79 36.66
C GLY A 81 5.52 5.70 35.58
N ILE A 82 4.69 5.78 34.55
CA ILE A 82 4.66 4.86 33.41
C ILE A 82 5.18 5.60 32.19
N LEU A 83 6.09 4.96 31.44
CA LEU A 83 6.61 5.51 30.20
C LEU A 83 5.61 5.30 29.06
N TYR A 84 5.29 6.38 28.38
CA TYR A 84 4.41 6.42 27.22
C TYR A 84 5.14 7.00 26.00
N LEU A 85 4.84 6.44 24.82
CA LEU A 85 5.34 6.89 23.54
C LEU A 85 4.21 7.56 22.75
N PRO A 86 4.46 8.69 22.07
CA PRO A 86 3.50 9.28 21.15
C PRO A 86 3.09 8.27 20.07
N VAL A 87 1.81 8.23 19.72
CA VAL A 87 1.30 7.29 18.69
C VAL A 87 2.01 7.50 17.36
N ASN A 88 2.25 8.76 16.95
CA ASN A 88 2.95 9.04 15.68
C ASN A 88 4.39 8.50 15.70
N LEU A 89 5.13 8.68 16.79
CA LEU A 89 6.47 8.08 16.92
C LEU A 89 6.42 6.55 16.76
N VAL A 90 5.40 5.91 17.31
CA VAL A 90 5.24 4.45 17.15
C VAL A 90 4.95 4.07 15.71
N ILE A 91 4.11 4.81 15.00
CA ILE A 91 3.76 4.54 13.60
C ILE A 91 4.95 4.81 12.68
N ASP A 92 5.64 5.94 12.85
CA ASP A 92 6.65 6.42 11.91
C ASP A 92 7.99 5.67 12.05
N TYR A 93 8.34 5.19 13.26
CA TYR A 93 9.66 4.60 13.52
C TYR A 93 9.62 3.14 14.01
N ILE A 94 8.54 2.70 14.65
CA ILE A 94 8.54 1.41 15.35
C ILE A 94 7.72 0.36 14.61
N ASN A 95 6.49 0.70 14.19
CA ASN A 95 5.61 -0.25 13.53
C ASN A 95 4.52 0.47 12.72
N ASP A 96 4.68 0.50 11.41
CA ASP A 96 3.77 1.09 10.43
C ASP A 96 2.43 0.33 10.24
N GLN A 97 2.30 -0.84 10.88
CA GLN A 97 1.03 -1.60 10.89
C GLN A 97 -0.01 -1.00 11.84
N PHE A 98 0.36 -0.02 12.63
CA PHE A 98 -0.58 0.76 13.43
C PHE A 98 -1.26 1.83 12.55
N HIS A 99 -2.57 1.96 12.70
CA HIS A 99 -3.38 2.98 12.08
C HIS A 99 -4.16 3.74 13.15
N TYR A 100 -3.98 5.05 13.23
CA TYR A 100 -4.66 5.88 14.23
C TYR A 100 -5.71 6.79 13.59
N ASP A 101 -6.96 6.61 14.01
CA ASP A 101 -8.08 7.49 13.69
C ASP A 101 -8.10 8.63 14.71
N GLU A 102 -7.59 9.80 14.31
CA GLU A 102 -7.52 10.96 15.19
C GLU A 102 -8.90 11.51 15.59
N THR A 103 -9.88 11.36 14.71
CA THR A 103 -11.25 11.87 14.95
C THR A 103 -11.97 11.00 15.96
N GLU A 104 -11.90 9.69 15.80
CA GLU A 104 -12.58 8.73 16.68
C GLU A 104 -11.73 8.28 17.87
N LYS A 105 -10.45 8.68 17.90
CA LYS A 105 -9.48 8.32 18.94
C LYS A 105 -9.31 6.80 19.08
N ILE A 106 -9.27 6.11 17.94
CA ILE A 106 -9.10 4.65 17.85
C ILE A 106 -7.78 4.34 17.18
N LEU A 107 -6.97 3.52 17.84
CA LEU A 107 -5.79 2.89 17.26
C LEU A 107 -6.13 1.47 16.82
N THR A 108 -5.88 1.16 15.56
CA THR A 108 -6.02 -0.18 15.00
C THR A 108 -4.64 -0.73 14.66
N TYR A 109 -4.35 -1.93 15.13
CA TYR A 109 -3.17 -2.70 14.77
C TYR A 109 -3.62 -3.99 14.08
N THR A 110 -3.21 -4.18 12.82
CA THR A 110 -3.64 -5.32 12.01
C THR A 110 -2.45 -6.20 11.73
N THR A 111 -2.48 -7.41 12.28
CA THR A 111 -1.53 -8.48 11.95
C THR A 111 -2.03 -9.29 10.76
N ILE A 112 -1.34 -10.36 10.38
CA ILE A 112 -1.80 -11.24 9.30
C ILE A 112 -3.07 -12.04 9.67
N ASP A 113 -3.40 -12.15 10.94
CA ASP A 113 -4.48 -12.99 11.48
C ASP A 113 -5.41 -12.31 12.49
N ASP A 114 -5.05 -11.14 13.00
CA ASP A 114 -5.84 -10.42 13.99
C ASP A 114 -5.98 -8.92 13.70
N VAL A 115 -7.15 -8.39 14.02
CA VAL A 115 -7.43 -6.95 14.08
C VAL A 115 -7.57 -6.54 15.54
N ILE A 116 -6.64 -5.71 16.01
CA ILE A 116 -6.59 -5.23 17.40
C ILE A 116 -6.97 -3.76 17.42
N ARG A 117 -7.97 -3.39 18.25
CA ARG A 117 -8.43 -1.99 18.37
C ARG A 117 -8.37 -1.52 19.80
N MET A 118 -7.84 -0.32 20.01
CA MET A 118 -7.74 0.35 21.30
C MET A 118 -8.37 1.74 21.19
N ARG A 119 -9.20 2.09 22.19
CA ARG A 119 -9.69 3.47 22.33
C ARG A 119 -8.88 4.21 23.39
N THR A 120 -8.68 5.50 23.15
CA THR A 120 -8.02 6.37 24.12
C THR A 120 -8.82 6.40 25.43
N ASN A 121 -8.09 6.33 26.55
CA ASN A 121 -8.65 6.35 27.93
C ASN A 121 -9.55 5.15 28.28
N GLU A 122 -9.47 4.05 27.55
CA GLU A 122 -10.13 2.79 27.90
C GLU A 122 -9.13 1.76 28.43
N LEU A 123 -9.58 0.93 29.40
CA LEU A 123 -8.79 -0.18 29.95
C LEU A 123 -9.16 -1.52 29.31
N THR A 124 -9.57 -1.44 28.05
CA THR A 124 -9.83 -2.60 27.20
C THR A 124 -9.35 -2.31 25.79
N TYR A 125 -8.86 -3.35 25.12
CA TYR A 125 -8.74 -3.37 23.67
C TYR A 125 -9.50 -4.58 23.14
N THR A 126 -9.82 -4.61 21.85
CA THR A 126 -10.43 -5.79 21.23
C THR A 126 -9.42 -6.53 20.35
N VAL A 127 -9.57 -7.84 20.26
CA VAL A 127 -8.91 -8.69 19.26
C VAL A 127 -10.02 -9.36 18.48
N ASN A 128 -10.19 -9.02 17.21
CA ASN A 128 -11.30 -9.48 16.37
C ASN A 128 -12.67 -9.28 17.04
N ASP A 129 -12.86 -8.07 17.56
CA ASP A 129 -14.03 -7.63 18.35
C ASP A 129 -14.22 -8.29 19.74
N GLU A 130 -13.40 -9.29 20.10
CA GLU A 130 -13.44 -9.88 21.45
C GLU A 130 -12.66 -9.01 22.44
N PRO A 131 -13.28 -8.60 23.57
CA PRO A 131 -12.65 -7.67 24.48
C PRO A 131 -11.56 -8.32 25.36
N VAL A 132 -10.42 -7.63 25.46
CA VAL A 132 -9.29 -7.99 26.31
C VAL A 132 -9.05 -6.87 27.33
N ARG A 133 -9.11 -7.20 28.61
CA ARG A 133 -8.87 -6.23 29.69
C ARG A 133 -7.38 -6.00 29.90
N ILE A 134 -6.99 -4.74 30.11
CA ILE A 134 -5.62 -4.31 30.43
C ILE A 134 -5.61 -3.44 31.69
N GLU A 135 -4.45 -3.36 32.34
CA GLU A 135 -4.27 -2.51 33.51
C GLU A 135 -3.92 -1.07 33.14
N ILE A 136 -3.26 -0.89 31.98
CA ILE A 136 -2.74 0.39 31.48
C ILE A 136 -3.11 0.50 30.02
N GLY A 137 -3.95 1.49 29.69
CA GLY A 137 -4.43 1.75 28.33
C GLY A 137 -3.70 2.90 27.64
N MET A 138 -4.03 3.10 26.36
CA MET A 138 -3.70 4.29 25.61
C MET A 138 -4.35 5.52 26.27
N THR A 139 -3.64 6.65 26.29
CA THR A 139 -4.14 7.89 26.92
C THR A 139 -3.93 9.08 26.01
N GLU A 140 -4.63 10.18 26.26
CA GLU A 140 -4.42 11.45 25.57
C GLU A 140 -3.86 12.48 26.57
N PHE A 141 -2.84 13.20 26.15
CA PHE A 141 -2.24 14.30 26.90
C PHE A 141 -1.98 15.47 25.96
N ASP A 142 -2.49 16.65 26.31
CA ASP A 142 -2.41 17.87 25.47
C ASP A 142 -2.94 17.69 24.03
N GLY A 143 -3.96 16.83 23.85
CA GLY A 143 -4.55 16.53 22.54
C GLY A 143 -3.78 15.49 21.72
N ILE A 144 -2.67 14.95 22.25
CA ILE A 144 -1.83 13.95 21.60
C ILE A 144 -2.08 12.59 22.24
N ALA A 145 -2.23 11.57 21.42
CA ALA A 145 -2.40 10.18 21.87
C ALA A 145 -1.07 9.52 22.18
N TYR A 146 -1.02 8.79 23.28
CA TYR A 146 0.15 8.08 23.78
C TYR A 146 -0.14 6.62 24.08
N LEU A 147 0.77 5.75 23.68
CA LEU A 147 0.78 4.32 24.00
C LEU A 147 1.74 4.03 25.15
N PRO A 148 1.32 3.24 26.18
CA PRO A 148 2.25 2.79 27.19
C PRO A 148 3.30 1.87 26.57
N LEU A 149 4.55 2.03 27.00
CA LEU A 149 5.69 1.25 26.47
C LEU A 149 5.43 -0.26 26.52
N SER A 150 4.72 -0.77 27.52
CA SER A 150 4.39 -2.18 27.64
C SER A 150 3.53 -2.72 26.49
N LEU A 151 2.65 -1.90 25.91
CA LEU A 151 1.89 -2.26 24.72
C LEU A 151 2.74 -2.16 23.47
N VAL A 152 3.57 -1.12 23.35
CA VAL A 152 4.50 -0.99 22.21
C VAL A 152 5.45 -2.18 22.14
N GLN A 153 6.06 -2.58 23.27
CA GLN A 153 6.94 -3.74 23.35
C GLN A 153 6.24 -5.06 22.96
N LYS A 154 4.96 -5.18 23.28
CA LYS A 154 4.16 -6.37 22.91
C LYS A 154 4.01 -6.50 21.39
N PHE A 155 3.85 -5.39 20.67
CA PHE A 155 3.53 -5.34 19.25
C PHE A 155 4.68 -4.84 18.37
N SER A 156 5.92 -4.88 18.87
CA SER A 156 7.10 -4.44 18.11
C SER A 156 8.27 -5.41 18.22
N HIS A 157 9.24 -5.26 17.33
CA HIS A 157 10.51 -6.00 17.28
C HIS A 157 11.67 -5.08 17.64
N HIS A 158 11.54 -4.36 18.78
CA HIS A 158 12.51 -3.37 19.23
C HIS A 158 12.93 -3.63 20.66
N ASP A 159 14.18 -3.29 20.96
CA ASP A 159 14.66 -3.12 22.34
C ASP A 159 14.49 -1.65 22.73
N PHE A 160 14.08 -1.42 23.98
CA PHE A 160 13.90 -0.10 24.56
C PHE A 160 14.79 0.02 25.79
N ILE A 161 15.76 0.93 25.75
CA ILE A 161 16.71 1.18 26.83
C ILE A 161 16.46 2.59 27.33
N HIS A 162 15.95 2.69 28.54
CA HIS A 162 15.69 3.96 29.21
C HIS A 162 16.82 4.28 30.19
N ASN A 163 17.41 5.46 30.04
CA ASN A 163 18.35 6.03 30.99
C ASN A 163 17.64 7.13 31.81
N GLU A 164 17.37 6.83 33.09
CA GLU A 164 16.65 7.74 33.98
C GLU A 164 17.48 9.00 34.33
N GLU A 165 18.82 8.86 34.45
CA GLU A 165 19.71 9.94 34.87
C GLU A 165 19.79 11.03 33.79
N PHE A 166 19.79 10.64 32.51
CA PHE A 166 19.96 11.55 31.40
C PHE A 166 18.69 11.80 30.59
N HIS A 167 17.57 11.26 31.02
CA HIS A 167 16.26 11.38 30.33
C HIS A 167 16.31 10.98 28.84
N ILE A 168 16.94 9.82 28.54
CA ILE A 168 17.08 9.30 27.18
C ILE A 168 16.32 7.99 27.03
N LEU A 169 15.61 7.85 25.91
CA LEU A 169 15.08 6.59 25.42
C LEU A 169 15.85 6.18 24.15
N GLN A 170 16.59 5.08 24.22
CA GLN A 170 17.16 4.44 23.04
C GLN A 170 16.17 3.36 22.55
N ILE A 171 15.89 3.39 21.25
CA ILE A 171 15.06 2.41 20.56
C ILE A 171 15.92 1.74 19.50
N LYS A 172 16.01 0.40 19.55
CA LYS A 172 16.84 -0.38 18.64
C LYS A 172 16.02 -1.45 17.97
N ASP A 173 15.96 -1.43 16.65
CA ASP A 173 15.34 -2.45 15.83
C ASP A 173 16.16 -3.76 15.89
N TRP A 174 15.49 -4.89 16.10
CA TRP A 174 16.12 -6.22 16.16
C TRP A 174 16.73 -6.69 14.85
N TYR A 175 16.29 -6.14 13.72
CA TYR A 175 16.77 -6.50 12.39
C TYR A 175 17.86 -5.55 11.87
N SER A 176 18.20 -4.48 12.63
CA SER A 176 19.25 -3.56 12.24
C SER A 176 20.64 -4.17 12.39
N GLU A 177 21.54 -3.82 11.47
CA GLU A 177 22.97 -4.11 11.63
C GLU A 177 23.54 -3.29 12.78
N GLU A 178 24.37 -3.91 13.59
CA GLU A 178 25.10 -3.22 14.64
C GLU A 178 26.60 -3.33 14.40
N THR A 179 27.26 -2.19 14.29
CA THR A 179 28.71 -2.11 14.29
C THR A 179 29.17 -1.64 15.67
N THR A 180 29.94 -2.45 16.35
CA THR A 180 30.51 -2.13 17.67
C THR A 180 32.00 -2.00 17.61
N GLY A 181 32.58 -1.26 18.56
CA GLY A 181 34.03 -1.14 18.75
C GLY A 181 34.35 -0.98 20.21
N GLU A 182 35.60 -1.26 20.58
CA GLU A 182 36.14 -1.11 21.94
C GLU A 182 37.07 0.09 21.99
N VAL A 183 36.86 0.99 22.93
CA VAL A 183 37.75 2.14 23.15
C VAL A 183 39.12 1.67 23.68
N TYR A 184 40.19 2.10 23.02
CA TYR A 184 41.57 1.79 23.38
C TYR A 184 42.52 2.94 23.02
N TYR A 185 43.39 3.30 23.92
CA TYR A 185 44.44 4.31 23.71
C TYR A 185 45.66 4.01 24.62
N GLU A 186 46.86 4.39 24.17
CA GLU A 186 48.12 4.15 24.92
C GLU A 186 48.87 5.46 25.24
N ASP A 187 48.82 6.42 24.32
CA ASP A 187 49.71 7.61 24.37
C ASP A 187 49.02 8.87 24.93
N ILE A 188 47.79 8.74 25.43
CA ILE A 188 47.01 9.83 26.02
C ILE A 188 46.43 9.44 27.37
N ASP A 189 46.22 10.43 28.24
CA ASP A 189 45.63 10.21 29.56
C ASP A 189 44.11 9.92 29.50
N LYS A 190 43.41 10.51 28.51
CA LYS A 190 41.95 10.41 28.34
C LYS A 190 41.55 10.53 26.86
N ALA A 191 40.61 9.74 26.45
CA ALA A 191 39.89 9.95 25.20
C ALA A 191 38.51 10.57 25.51
N TYR A 192 37.99 11.35 24.55
CA TYR A 192 36.73 12.08 24.71
C TYR A 192 35.74 11.73 23.60
N ILE A 193 34.50 11.59 23.97
CA ILE A 193 33.38 11.59 23.03
C ILE A 193 32.91 13.05 22.89
N ARG A 194 33.08 13.63 21.71
CA ARG A 194 32.89 15.05 21.43
C ARG A 194 31.55 15.29 20.71
N ILE A 195 31.06 16.51 20.79
CA ILE A 195 29.81 16.91 20.09
C ILE A 195 30.01 17.05 18.58
N LEU A 196 31.22 17.31 18.12
CA LEU A 196 31.60 17.52 16.72
C LEU A 196 32.92 16.79 16.38
N PRO A 197 33.16 16.41 15.10
CA PRO A 197 34.27 15.57 14.67
C PRO A 197 35.61 16.35 14.51
N TYR A 198 36.03 17.08 15.53
CA TYR A 198 37.35 17.75 15.58
C TYR A 198 37.85 17.96 17.00
N GLU A 199 39.18 18.17 17.15
CA GLU A 199 39.87 18.13 18.45
C GLU A 199 39.45 19.22 19.43
N GLU A 200 39.16 20.42 18.94
CA GLU A 200 38.76 21.57 19.75
C GLU A 200 37.29 21.56 20.15
N ALA A 201 36.49 20.60 19.64
CA ALA A 201 35.11 20.50 20.01
C ALA A 201 34.94 20.08 21.46
N SER A 202 33.96 20.64 22.13
CA SER A 202 33.58 20.23 23.48
C SER A 202 33.21 18.76 23.55
N TYR A 203 33.37 18.14 24.71
CA TYR A 203 33.04 16.74 24.90
C TYR A 203 31.81 16.57 25.81
N ILE A 204 31.08 15.50 25.55
CA ILE A 204 29.93 15.10 26.34
C ILE A 204 30.25 13.98 27.32
N HIS A 205 31.25 13.16 27.00
CA HIS A 205 31.60 12.03 27.82
C HIS A 205 33.12 11.73 27.75
N VAL A 206 33.69 11.23 28.85
CA VAL A 206 35.08 10.73 28.90
C VAL A 206 35.03 9.23 28.59
N ALA A 207 35.63 8.84 27.46
CA ALA A 207 35.72 7.44 27.08
C ALA A 207 36.89 6.76 27.83
N PHE A 208 36.66 5.60 28.42
CA PHE A 208 37.66 4.81 29.14
C PHE A 208 38.04 3.56 28.35
N ILE A 209 39.25 3.07 28.57
CA ILE A 209 39.76 1.85 27.91
C ILE A 209 38.84 0.66 28.24
N GLY A 210 38.47 -0.10 27.22
CA GLY A 210 37.54 -1.22 27.33
C GLY A 210 36.06 -0.83 27.26
N MET A 211 35.72 0.46 27.09
CA MET A 211 34.38 0.90 26.86
C MET A 211 33.90 0.40 25.48
N GLU A 212 32.79 -0.30 25.44
CA GLU A 212 32.13 -0.69 24.20
C GLU A 212 31.26 0.46 23.70
N VAL A 213 31.34 0.74 22.41
CA VAL A 213 30.54 1.77 21.73
C VAL A 213 29.90 1.20 20.47
N SER A 214 28.68 1.59 20.19
CA SER A 214 28.06 1.33 18.88
C SER A 214 28.48 2.41 17.90
N ILE A 215 29.05 2.02 16.75
CA ILE A 215 29.44 2.92 15.68
C ILE A 215 28.22 3.13 14.77
N VAL A 216 27.70 4.35 14.76
CA VAL A 216 26.45 4.71 14.05
C VAL A 216 26.70 5.57 12.80
N GLY A 217 27.94 6.01 12.63
CA GLY A 217 28.39 6.78 11.47
C GLY A 217 29.87 7.06 11.50
N GLU A 218 30.37 7.77 10.50
CA GLU A 218 31.76 8.26 10.47
C GLU A 218 31.83 9.59 9.72
N GLU A 219 32.73 10.45 10.21
CA GLU A 219 33.02 11.71 9.56
C GLU A 219 34.51 12.06 9.76
N ASN A 220 35.22 12.30 8.66
CA ASN A 220 36.67 12.53 8.66
C ASN A 220 37.41 11.39 9.39
N ASP A 221 38.29 11.75 10.36
CA ASP A 221 39.05 10.82 11.19
C ASP A 221 38.29 10.39 12.45
N TYR A 222 36.98 10.60 12.51
CA TYR A 222 36.13 10.28 13.66
C TYR A 222 35.09 9.23 13.32
N TYR A 223 34.80 8.38 14.30
CA TYR A 223 33.54 7.61 14.34
C TYR A 223 32.49 8.40 15.10
N GLN A 224 31.27 8.45 14.57
CA GLN A 224 30.12 8.81 15.35
C GLN A 224 29.69 7.58 16.15
N VAL A 225 29.63 7.71 17.46
CA VAL A 225 29.40 6.60 18.37
C VAL A 225 28.27 6.90 19.32
N LEU A 226 27.53 5.83 19.64
CA LEU A 226 26.52 5.81 20.69
C LEU A 226 27.01 4.94 21.84
N THR A 227 27.00 5.49 23.04
CA THR A 227 27.37 4.73 24.25
C THR A 227 26.16 3.99 24.80
N LYS A 228 26.41 3.06 25.71
CA LYS A 228 25.33 2.31 26.38
C LYS A 228 24.42 3.22 27.23
N GLU A 229 24.96 4.30 27.75
CA GLU A 229 24.23 5.32 28.52
C GLU A 229 23.36 6.23 27.62
N GLY A 230 23.62 6.24 26.30
CA GLY A 230 22.88 7.06 25.33
C GLY A 230 23.62 8.33 24.90
N PHE A 231 24.92 8.45 25.18
CA PHE A 231 25.71 9.56 24.66
C PHE A 231 26.02 9.36 23.18
N LEU A 232 25.48 10.23 22.34
CA LEU A 232 25.75 10.27 20.91
C LEU A 232 26.79 11.35 20.62
N GLY A 233 27.93 10.99 20.03
CA GLY A 233 29.00 11.94 19.73
C GLY A 233 30.13 11.34 18.91
N TYR A 234 31.26 12.02 18.83
CA TYR A 234 32.37 11.67 17.96
C TYR A 234 33.61 11.30 18.75
N ILE A 235 34.25 10.17 18.40
CA ILE A 235 35.54 9.73 18.92
C ILE A 235 36.52 9.50 17.76
N LYS A 236 37.82 9.85 17.93
CA LYS A 236 38.84 9.56 16.90
C LYS A 236 38.87 8.06 16.58
N LYS A 237 38.96 7.72 15.29
CA LYS A 237 39.06 6.33 14.80
C LYS A 237 40.26 5.60 15.42
N ASP A 238 41.37 6.29 15.64
CA ASP A 238 42.58 5.75 16.27
C ASP A 238 42.36 5.28 17.72
N TYR A 239 41.30 5.73 18.37
CA TYR A 239 40.94 5.35 19.74
C TYR A 239 39.85 4.27 19.80
N VAL A 240 39.56 3.62 18.68
CA VAL A 240 38.56 2.52 18.61
C VAL A 240 39.18 1.32 17.89
N ARG A 241 39.22 0.18 18.56
CA ARG A 241 39.70 -1.09 18.01
C ARG A 241 38.60 -2.15 17.99
N SER A 242 38.95 -3.32 17.44
CA SER A 242 38.04 -4.48 17.44
C SER A 242 36.66 -4.17 16.81
N VAL A 243 36.66 -3.37 15.73
CA VAL A 243 35.42 -3.00 15.03
C VAL A 243 34.81 -4.23 14.38
N VAL A 244 33.61 -4.59 14.79
CA VAL A 244 32.86 -5.76 14.30
C VAL A 244 31.45 -5.37 13.97
N THR A 245 31.02 -5.70 12.76
CA THR A 245 29.61 -5.61 12.38
C THR A 245 28.93 -6.95 12.59
N SER A 246 27.82 -6.95 13.31
CA SER A 246 27.02 -8.13 13.59
C SER A 246 25.56 -7.90 13.20
N HIS A 247 24.92 -8.97 12.72
CA HIS A 247 23.46 -9.02 12.55
C HIS A 247 22.89 -9.79 13.73
N SER A 248 22.16 -9.10 14.57
CA SER A 248 21.46 -9.73 15.68
C SER A 248 20.00 -9.95 15.26
N VAL A 249 19.71 -11.08 14.63
CA VAL A 249 18.31 -11.47 14.38
C VAL A 249 17.74 -12.09 15.65
N LYS A 250 16.93 -11.33 16.36
CA LYS A 250 16.08 -11.85 17.44
C LYS A 250 14.75 -12.24 16.83
N GLU A 251 14.48 -13.53 16.67
CA GLU A 251 13.19 -13.98 16.18
C GLU A 251 12.18 -14.01 17.33
N LYS A 252 11.08 -13.29 17.16
CA LYS A 252 9.86 -13.52 17.92
C LYS A 252 9.12 -14.66 17.22
N VAL A 253 8.98 -15.80 17.86
CA VAL A 253 8.19 -16.89 17.30
C VAL A 253 6.72 -16.50 17.45
N TYR A 254 6.11 -16.04 16.34
CA TYR A 254 4.67 -15.87 16.27
C TYR A 254 4.04 -17.20 15.82
N SER A 255 3.05 -17.64 16.58
CA SER A 255 2.16 -18.70 16.14
C SER A 255 1.00 -18.04 15.42
N TYR A 256 1.09 -17.95 14.10
CA TYR A 256 -0.03 -17.47 13.27
C TYR A 256 -1.17 -18.47 13.26
N LYS A 257 -2.40 -17.97 13.31
CA LYS A 257 -3.58 -18.80 13.08
C LYS A 257 -3.60 -19.21 11.62
N GLN A 258 -3.81 -20.49 11.36
CA GLN A 258 -4.11 -20.94 10.02
C GLN A 258 -5.60 -20.76 9.78
N PHE A 259 -5.96 -19.94 8.81
CA PHE A 259 -7.33 -19.85 8.35
C PHE A 259 -7.67 -21.05 7.46
N PRO A 260 -8.96 -21.46 7.42
CA PRO A 260 -9.40 -22.40 6.40
C PRO A 260 -9.05 -21.85 5.02
N SER A 261 -8.38 -22.64 4.19
CA SER A 261 -8.12 -22.29 2.80
C SER A 261 -9.00 -23.14 1.90
N GLN A 262 -9.54 -22.54 0.87
CA GLN A 262 -10.22 -23.27 -0.19
C GLN A 262 -9.19 -23.59 -1.27
N GLU A 263 -9.03 -24.87 -1.59
CA GLU A 263 -8.13 -25.34 -2.62
C GLU A 263 -8.91 -25.59 -3.92
N PHE A 264 -8.34 -25.17 -5.03
CA PHE A 264 -8.88 -25.42 -6.36
C PHE A 264 -8.00 -26.45 -7.06
N ASP A 265 -8.62 -27.41 -7.73
CA ASP A 265 -7.92 -28.42 -8.54
C ASP A 265 -7.33 -27.81 -9.82
N GLU A 266 -7.90 -26.72 -10.30
CA GLU A 266 -7.49 -25.96 -11.48
C GLU A 266 -7.13 -24.52 -11.11
N LYS A 267 -6.48 -23.78 -12.03
CA LYS A 267 -6.30 -22.33 -11.90
C LYS A 267 -7.68 -21.65 -11.88
N ILE A 268 -7.75 -20.45 -11.30
CA ILE A 268 -8.97 -19.67 -11.29
C ILE A 268 -9.35 -19.27 -12.72
N ASN A 269 -10.59 -19.53 -13.09
CA ASN A 269 -11.26 -18.97 -14.25
C ASN A 269 -12.52 -18.25 -13.76
N LEU A 270 -12.37 -16.96 -13.49
CA LEU A 270 -13.45 -16.12 -13.01
C LEU A 270 -14.12 -15.41 -14.17
N VAL A 271 -15.42 -15.23 -14.09
CA VAL A 271 -16.14 -14.29 -14.98
C VAL A 271 -16.94 -13.29 -14.15
N TRP A 272 -16.78 -12.01 -14.46
CA TRP A 272 -17.63 -10.98 -13.87
C TRP A 272 -18.98 -10.98 -14.56
N HIS A 273 -20.05 -11.13 -13.78
CA HIS A 273 -21.43 -11.04 -14.26
C HIS A 273 -22.03 -9.71 -13.82
N GLN A 274 -22.14 -8.77 -14.76
CA GLN A 274 -22.76 -7.48 -14.47
C GLN A 274 -24.27 -7.63 -14.33
N VAL A 275 -24.76 -7.53 -13.11
CA VAL A 275 -26.18 -7.60 -12.75
C VAL A 275 -26.68 -6.19 -12.42
N PHE A 276 -27.68 -5.71 -13.15
CA PHE A 276 -28.20 -4.35 -12.98
C PHE A 276 -29.37 -4.23 -11.99
N ASN A 277 -30.06 -5.34 -11.75
CA ASN A 277 -31.26 -5.38 -10.88
C ASN A 277 -31.55 -6.82 -10.45
N THR A 278 -32.41 -6.97 -9.46
CA THR A 278 -32.83 -8.28 -8.92
C THR A 278 -33.47 -9.22 -9.95
N THR A 279 -34.14 -8.69 -10.96
CA THR A 279 -34.77 -9.52 -12.02
C THR A 279 -33.71 -10.17 -12.91
N ALA A 280 -32.55 -9.52 -13.12
CA ALA A 280 -31.48 -10.05 -13.95
C ALA A 280 -30.86 -11.33 -13.34
N ASN A 281 -30.92 -11.50 -12.01
CA ASN A 281 -30.45 -12.71 -11.32
C ASN A 281 -31.21 -13.98 -11.82
N GLN A 282 -32.49 -13.85 -12.14
CA GLN A 282 -33.32 -14.99 -12.53
C GLN A 282 -32.91 -15.63 -13.87
N ASN A 283 -32.13 -14.94 -14.69
CA ASN A 283 -31.68 -15.40 -16.00
C ASN A 283 -30.28 -16.05 -15.97
N VAL A 284 -29.73 -16.35 -14.78
CA VAL A 284 -28.37 -16.87 -14.65
C VAL A 284 -28.17 -18.16 -15.47
N ALA A 285 -29.08 -19.12 -15.40
CA ALA A 285 -28.96 -20.40 -16.12
C ALA A 285 -28.87 -20.20 -17.65
N GLU A 286 -29.66 -19.27 -18.20
CA GLU A 286 -29.60 -18.94 -19.63
C GLU A 286 -28.29 -18.28 -20.01
N ARG A 287 -27.78 -17.40 -19.16
CA ARG A 287 -26.50 -16.69 -19.38
C ARG A 287 -25.29 -17.62 -19.40
N PHE A 288 -25.37 -18.74 -18.69
CA PHE A 288 -24.29 -19.74 -18.58
C PHE A 288 -24.46 -20.95 -19.50
N GLU A 289 -25.45 -20.97 -20.38
CA GLU A 289 -25.75 -22.12 -21.26
C GLU A 289 -24.52 -22.56 -22.09
N ASN A 290 -23.75 -21.58 -22.61
CA ASN A 290 -22.57 -21.81 -23.46
C ASN A 290 -21.23 -21.59 -22.73
N VAL A 291 -21.23 -21.19 -21.46
CA VAL A 291 -20.01 -20.97 -20.67
C VAL A 291 -19.33 -22.31 -20.33
N ARG A 292 -18.02 -22.40 -20.52
CA ARG A 292 -17.25 -23.62 -20.25
C ARG A 292 -15.96 -23.33 -19.50
N GLY A 293 -15.63 -24.18 -18.54
CA GLY A 293 -14.37 -24.11 -17.81
C GLY A 293 -14.26 -22.97 -16.79
N VAL A 294 -15.29 -22.17 -16.59
CA VAL A 294 -15.38 -21.21 -15.48
C VAL A 294 -15.58 -21.98 -14.19
N ASN A 295 -14.93 -21.56 -13.13
CA ASN A 295 -15.09 -22.12 -11.78
C ASN A 295 -15.49 -21.08 -10.73
N VAL A 296 -15.42 -19.79 -11.06
CA VAL A 296 -15.83 -18.70 -10.18
C VAL A 296 -16.70 -17.68 -10.93
N ILE A 297 -17.79 -17.30 -10.32
CA ILE A 297 -18.66 -16.23 -10.80
C ILE A 297 -18.55 -15.04 -9.84
N SER A 298 -18.30 -13.84 -10.38
CA SER A 298 -18.29 -12.60 -9.57
C SER A 298 -19.42 -11.68 -10.02
N PRO A 299 -20.62 -11.80 -9.41
CA PRO A 299 -21.74 -10.93 -9.74
C PRO A 299 -21.59 -9.55 -9.09
N THR A 300 -21.93 -8.48 -9.82
CA THR A 300 -21.86 -7.09 -9.34
C THR A 300 -23.01 -6.76 -8.40
N TRP A 301 -22.99 -7.32 -7.20
CA TRP A 301 -24.14 -7.28 -6.30
C TRP A 301 -24.07 -6.25 -5.20
N PHE A 302 -22.88 -5.92 -4.73
CA PHE A 302 -22.70 -5.03 -3.58
C PHE A 302 -22.12 -3.70 -4.01
N GLU A 303 -22.70 -2.64 -3.50
CA GLU A 303 -22.32 -1.28 -3.85
C GLU A 303 -22.27 -0.42 -2.58
N LEU A 304 -21.14 0.26 -2.39
CA LEU A 304 -21.02 1.26 -1.32
C LEU A 304 -21.94 2.44 -1.61
N LYS A 305 -22.73 2.84 -0.62
CA LYS A 305 -23.74 3.89 -0.78
C LYS A 305 -23.69 4.92 0.33
N GLY A 306 -23.88 6.19 -0.06
CA GLY A 306 -23.86 7.28 0.91
C GLY A 306 -22.49 7.43 1.57
N THR A 307 -22.48 8.06 2.72
CA THR A 307 -21.25 8.37 3.48
C THR A 307 -21.22 7.74 4.88
N GLU A 308 -22.24 6.94 5.21
CA GLU A 308 -22.33 6.29 6.53
C GLU A 308 -21.89 4.82 6.53
N GLY A 309 -21.34 4.32 5.40
CA GLY A 309 -20.90 2.94 5.26
C GLY A 309 -22.03 1.97 4.93
N GLU A 310 -23.13 2.44 4.33
CA GLU A 310 -24.21 1.58 3.86
C GLU A 310 -23.75 0.74 2.66
N VAL A 311 -24.08 -0.54 2.64
CA VAL A 311 -23.88 -1.46 1.52
C VAL A 311 -25.23 -1.80 0.90
N ARG A 312 -25.44 -1.33 -0.33
CA ARG A 312 -26.59 -1.76 -1.14
C ARG A 312 -26.35 -3.18 -1.65
N SER A 313 -27.36 -4.02 -1.59
CA SER A 313 -27.33 -5.38 -2.11
C SER A 313 -28.47 -5.64 -3.08
N ILE A 314 -28.14 -6.33 -4.19
CA ILE A 314 -29.11 -6.94 -5.13
C ILE A 314 -28.85 -8.44 -5.27
N ALA A 315 -28.17 -9.04 -4.30
CA ALA A 315 -27.85 -10.46 -4.28
C ALA A 315 -29.11 -11.33 -4.23
N ASP A 316 -28.99 -12.58 -4.70
CA ASP A 316 -30.07 -13.54 -4.82
C ASP A 316 -29.60 -14.93 -4.39
N LEU A 317 -30.24 -15.52 -3.39
CA LEU A 317 -29.87 -16.82 -2.85
C LEU A 317 -30.13 -17.96 -3.82
N ASP A 318 -31.18 -17.86 -4.64
CA ASP A 318 -31.50 -18.90 -5.63
C ASP A 318 -30.45 -18.91 -6.76
N TYR A 319 -29.87 -17.74 -7.07
CA TYR A 319 -28.70 -17.66 -7.96
C TYR A 319 -27.49 -18.40 -7.37
N VAL A 320 -27.17 -18.17 -6.10
CA VAL A 320 -26.02 -18.83 -5.45
C VAL A 320 -26.20 -20.33 -5.40
N ARG A 321 -27.41 -20.81 -5.04
CA ARG A 321 -27.72 -22.23 -5.04
C ARG A 321 -27.63 -22.85 -6.42
N TRP A 322 -28.13 -22.14 -7.46
CA TRP A 322 -27.94 -22.58 -8.84
C TRP A 322 -26.43 -22.68 -9.19
N ALA A 323 -25.61 -21.71 -8.78
CA ALA A 323 -24.18 -21.73 -9.03
C ALA A 323 -23.51 -22.94 -8.37
N HIS A 324 -23.80 -23.19 -7.09
CA HIS A 324 -23.28 -24.35 -6.36
C HIS A 324 -23.74 -25.68 -6.94
N ASP A 325 -25.01 -25.78 -7.38
CA ASP A 325 -25.54 -26.97 -8.05
C ASP A 325 -24.85 -27.27 -9.42
N ASN A 326 -24.13 -26.28 -9.97
CA ASN A 326 -23.35 -26.38 -11.21
C ASN A 326 -21.84 -26.26 -10.99
N ASP A 327 -21.36 -26.51 -9.78
CA ASP A 327 -19.94 -26.52 -9.39
C ASP A 327 -19.21 -25.16 -9.55
N TYR A 328 -19.96 -24.03 -9.50
CA TYR A 328 -19.38 -22.68 -9.46
C TYR A 328 -19.28 -22.15 -8.04
N GLN A 329 -18.19 -21.49 -7.71
CA GLN A 329 -18.13 -20.59 -6.55
C GLN A 329 -18.66 -19.20 -6.89
N VAL A 330 -19.18 -18.49 -5.88
CA VAL A 330 -19.70 -17.14 -6.01
C VAL A 330 -18.92 -16.18 -5.12
N TRP A 331 -18.07 -15.35 -5.75
CA TRP A 331 -17.35 -14.27 -5.08
C TRP A 331 -18.04 -12.95 -5.42
N ALA A 332 -18.97 -12.51 -4.57
CA ALA A 332 -19.77 -11.33 -4.87
C ALA A 332 -18.89 -10.07 -4.94
N LEU A 333 -19.03 -9.31 -6.03
CA LEU A 333 -18.28 -8.06 -6.23
C LEU A 333 -18.86 -6.95 -5.36
N PHE A 334 -17.96 -6.25 -4.67
CA PHE A 334 -18.21 -5.05 -3.88
C PHE A 334 -17.52 -3.85 -4.49
N ALA A 335 -18.30 -2.88 -4.96
CA ALA A 335 -17.83 -1.71 -5.70
C ALA A 335 -18.24 -0.37 -5.06
N ASN A 336 -17.61 0.72 -5.54
CA ASN A 336 -17.95 2.11 -5.20
C ASN A 336 -18.25 2.95 -6.47
N LEU A 337 -18.87 2.32 -7.48
CA LEU A 337 -19.11 2.88 -8.81
C LEU A 337 -20.56 3.32 -9.05
N GLY A 338 -21.39 3.37 -8.00
CA GLY A 338 -22.78 3.77 -8.08
C GLY A 338 -22.99 5.17 -8.67
N GLU A 339 -24.15 5.38 -9.30
CA GLU A 339 -24.50 6.68 -9.86
C GLU A 339 -24.42 7.79 -8.79
N GLY A 340 -23.58 8.79 -9.06
CA GLY A 340 -23.36 9.92 -8.17
C GLY A 340 -22.40 9.63 -6.99
N TYR A 341 -21.85 8.42 -6.87
CA TYR A 341 -20.84 8.12 -5.86
C TYR A 341 -19.47 8.69 -6.25
N THR A 342 -18.77 9.32 -5.31
CA THR A 342 -17.55 10.09 -5.58
C THR A 342 -16.36 9.61 -4.77
N ARG A 343 -15.15 9.97 -5.19
CA ARG A 343 -13.91 9.75 -4.42
C ARG A 343 -13.97 10.33 -3.00
N SER A 344 -14.57 11.52 -2.86
CA SER A 344 -14.74 12.16 -1.54
C SER A 344 -15.65 11.34 -0.61
N MET A 345 -16.69 10.71 -1.14
CA MET A 345 -17.57 9.82 -0.35
C MET A 345 -16.82 8.55 0.06
N THR A 346 -16.01 7.97 -0.83
CA THR A 346 -15.11 6.85 -0.48
C THR A 346 -14.17 7.24 0.64
N HIS A 347 -13.55 8.42 0.54
CA HIS A 347 -12.65 8.93 1.59
C HIS A 347 -13.38 9.07 2.93
N GLU A 348 -14.54 9.67 2.96
CA GLU A 348 -15.32 9.87 4.18
C GLU A 348 -15.72 8.56 4.87
N VAL A 349 -15.99 7.51 4.11
CA VAL A 349 -16.29 6.18 4.66
C VAL A 349 -15.02 5.48 5.13
N LEU A 350 -14.00 5.42 4.28
CA LEU A 350 -12.81 4.63 4.60
C LEU A 350 -11.89 5.28 5.63
N SER A 351 -11.89 6.60 5.78
CA SER A 351 -11.09 7.29 6.80
C SER A 351 -11.64 7.11 8.23
N SER A 352 -12.94 6.82 8.39
CA SER A 352 -13.57 6.57 9.69
C SER A 352 -13.50 5.08 10.06
N THR A 353 -12.94 4.76 11.20
CA THR A 353 -12.86 3.39 11.72
C THR A 353 -14.25 2.79 11.94
N THR A 354 -15.19 3.56 12.48
CA THR A 354 -16.56 3.10 12.72
C THR A 354 -17.29 2.79 11.41
N LYS A 355 -17.14 3.65 10.39
CA LYS A 355 -17.79 3.44 9.09
C LYS A 355 -17.17 2.25 8.33
N ARG A 356 -15.85 2.09 8.36
CA ARG A 356 -15.19 0.86 7.81
C ARG A 356 -15.75 -0.40 8.46
N MET A 357 -15.86 -0.40 9.79
CA MET A 357 -16.43 -1.54 10.53
C MET A 357 -17.88 -1.82 10.16
N GLU A 358 -18.67 -0.79 9.91
CA GLU A 358 -20.05 -0.94 9.48
C GLU A 358 -20.14 -1.62 8.10
N VAL A 359 -19.29 -1.20 7.13
CA VAL A 359 -19.17 -1.88 5.83
C VAL A 359 -18.79 -3.35 6.00
N ILE A 360 -17.75 -3.63 6.81
CA ILE A 360 -17.25 -4.99 7.05
C ILE A 360 -18.35 -5.89 7.63
N ARG A 361 -19.08 -5.42 8.67
CA ARG A 361 -20.17 -6.18 9.28
C ARG A 361 -21.30 -6.49 8.29
N GLN A 362 -21.65 -5.52 7.45
CA GLN A 362 -22.67 -5.74 6.42
C GLN A 362 -22.20 -6.77 5.39
N LEU A 363 -20.96 -6.68 4.90
CA LEU A 363 -20.42 -7.67 3.94
C LEU A 363 -20.38 -9.07 4.52
N LEU A 364 -19.94 -9.24 5.77
CA LEU A 364 -19.96 -10.52 6.48
C LEU A 364 -21.40 -11.07 6.64
N ALA A 365 -22.33 -10.23 7.04
CA ALA A 365 -23.74 -10.62 7.17
C ALA A 365 -24.33 -11.03 5.83
N LEU A 366 -24.05 -10.27 4.76
CA LEU A 366 -24.51 -10.58 3.41
C LEU A 366 -23.88 -11.87 2.88
N ALA A 367 -22.57 -12.08 3.11
CA ALA A 367 -21.89 -13.32 2.73
C ALA A 367 -22.54 -14.54 3.40
N SER A 368 -22.84 -14.45 4.70
CA SER A 368 -23.52 -15.51 5.44
C SER A 368 -24.96 -15.75 4.97
N VAL A 369 -25.75 -14.67 4.77
CA VAL A 369 -27.17 -14.77 4.36
C VAL A 369 -27.32 -15.39 2.96
N TYR A 370 -26.41 -15.05 2.06
CA TYR A 370 -26.44 -15.52 0.67
C TYR A 370 -25.54 -16.74 0.42
N GLU A 371 -24.96 -17.34 1.46
CA GLU A 371 -24.13 -18.55 1.35
C GLU A 371 -22.96 -18.37 0.35
N LEU A 372 -22.31 -17.18 0.36
CA LEU A 372 -21.23 -16.85 -0.58
C LEU A 372 -19.92 -17.60 -0.25
N ASP A 373 -19.10 -17.82 -1.27
CA ASP A 373 -17.77 -18.41 -1.13
C ASP A 373 -16.67 -17.36 -0.95
N GLY A 374 -16.92 -16.11 -1.34
CA GLY A 374 -15.96 -15.02 -1.21
C GLY A 374 -16.53 -13.64 -1.54
N ILE A 375 -15.65 -12.64 -1.34
CA ILE A 375 -15.89 -11.24 -1.73
C ILE A 375 -14.78 -10.80 -2.67
N ASN A 376 -15.18 -10.21 -3.79
CA ASN A 376 -14.29 -9.56 -4.75
C ASN A 376 -14.40 -8.04 -4.58
N ILE A 377 -13.30 -7.39 -4.18
CA ILE A 377 -13.24 -5.95 -3.87
C ILE A 377 -12.90 -5.20 -5.15
N ASP A 378 -13.81 -4.33 -5.62
CA ASP A 378 -13.65 -3.50 -6.81
C ASP A 378 -13.91 -2.02 -6.47
N LEU A 379 -12.99 -1.43 -5.69
CA LEU A 379 -13.07 -0.02 -5.28
C LEU A 379 -12.17 0.84 -6.18
N GLU A 380 -12.72 1.38 -7.26
CA GLU A 380 -11.97 2.18 -8.23
C GLU A 380 -11.93 3.69 -7.88
N ASN A 381 -12.97 4.21 -7.22
CA ASN A 381 -13.02 5.61 -6.79
C ASN A 381 -12.20 5.85 -5.51
N VAL A 382 -10.90 5.52 -5.55
CA VAL A 382 -9.94 5.75 -4.47
C VAL A 382 -8.99 6.88 -4.88
N GLY A 383 -8.99 7.99 -4.14
CA GLY A 383 -8.04 9.09 -4.33
C GLY A 383 -6.71 8.81 -3.61
N GLU A 384 -5.67 9.58 -3.94
CA GLU A 384 -4.35 9.44 -3.32
C GLU A 384 -4.42 9.59 -1.79
N GLU A 385 -5.16 10.57 -1.30
CA GLU A 385 -5.39 10.78 0.13
C GLU A 385 -6.16 9.62 0.82
N THR A 386 -6.85 8.80 0.04
CA THR A 386 -7.65 7.67 0.54
C THR A 386 -6.85 6.37 0.59
N GLY A 387 -5.72 6.32 -0.13
CA GLY A 387 -4.89 5.12 -0.26
C GLY A 387 -4.59 4.40 1.06
N PRO A 388 -4.05 5.07 2.09
CA PRO A 388 -3.76 4.43 3.37
C PRO A 388 -5.00 3.81 4.04
N TYR A 389 -6.16 4.46 3.92
CA TYR A 389 -7.42 3.98 4.47
C TYR A 389 -8.01 2.81 3.66
N TYR A 390 -7.81 2.81 2.35
CA TYR A 390 -8.14 1.68 1.48
C TYR A 390 -7.32 0.44 1.86
N VAL A 391 -6.01 0.59 2.01
CA VAL A 391 -5.12 -0.48 2.47
C VAL A 391 -5.60 -1.03 3.81
N GLN A 392 -5.88 -0.14 4.76
CA GLN A 392 -6.38 -0.53 6.08
C GLN A 392 -7.73 -1.27 6.00
N PHE A 393 -8.66 -0.81 5.15
CA PHE A 393 -9.94 -1.47 4.92
C PHE A 393 -9.75 -2.89 4.37
N VAL A 394 -8.92 -3.07 3.34
CA VAL A 394 -8.63 -4.38 2.75
C VAL A 394 -8.03 -5.33 3.78
N LYS A 395 -7.08 -4.85 4.60
CA LYS A 395 -6.48 -5.63 5.69
C LYS A 395 -7.54 -6.12 6.68
N GLU A 396 -8.35 -5.19 7.21
CA GLU A 396 -9.39 -5.50 8.19
C GLU A 396 -10.43 -6.47 7.61
N LEU A 397 -10.98 -6.18 6.43
CA LEU A 397 -11.97 -7.02 5.77
C LEU A 397 -11.45 -8.43 5.51
N SER A 398 -10.21 -8.54 5.02
CA SER A 398 -9.58 -9.84 4.72
C SER A 398 -9.49 -10.74 5.95
N ILE A 399 -9.10 -10.19 7.10
CA ILE A 399 -9.01 -10.97 8.34
C ILE A 399 -10.37 -11.54 8.73
N TYR A 400 -11.41 -10.70 8.74
CA TYR A 400 -12.75 -11.14 9.12
C TYR A 400 -13.35 -12.15 8.13
N LEU A 401 -13.17 -11.96 6.81
CA LEU A 401 -13.64 -12.90 5.80
C LEU A 401 -12.94 -14.26 5.93
N LYS A 402 -11.62 -14.27 6.12
CA LYS A 402 -10.83 -15.50 6.28
C LYS A 402 -11.16 -16.27 7.56
N GLN A 403 -11.55 -15.60 8.62
CA GLN A 403 -12.03 -16.26 9.85
C GLN A 403 -13.30 -17.07 9.60
N GLU A 404 -14.15 -16.62 8.68
CA GLU A 404 -15.36 -17.34 8.23
C GLU A 404 -15.09 -18.34 7.09
N GLY A 405 -13.82 -18.51 6.67
CA GLY A 405 -13.43 -19.42 5.58
C GLY A 405 -13.78 -18.90 4.18
N LEU A 406 -14.02 -17.60 4.04
CA LEU A 406 -14.36 -16.94 2.78
C LEU A 406 -13.11 -16.49 2.02
N ILE A 407 -13.14 -16.60 0.71
CA ILE A 407 -12.11 -16.07 -0.18
C ILE A 407 -12.21 -14.55 -0.24
N VAL A 408 -11.06 -13.88 -0.25
CA VAL A 408 -10.97 -12.45 -0.49
C VAL A 408 -10.06 -12.14 -1.67
N SER A 409 -10.60 -11.42 -2.64
CA SER A 409 -9.87 -10.95 -3.81
C SER A 409 -10.08 -9.44 -4.02
N ALA A 410 -9.18 -8.79 -4.74
CA ALA A 410 -9.34 -7.39 -5.10
C ALA A 410 -8.92 -7.13 -6.55
N ASP A 411 -9.68 -6.26 -7.21
CA ASP A 411 -9.47 -5.82 -8.58
C ASP A 411 -8.69 -4.49 -8.57
N LEU A 412 -7.55 -4.46 -9.23
CA LEU A 412 -6.73 -3.25 -9.32
C LEU A 412 -6.31 -2.97 -10.76
N PRO A 413 -6.19 -1.69 -11.12
CA PRO A 413 -5.66 -1.32 -12.43
C PRO A 413 -4.20 -1.76 -12.56
N VAL A 414 -3.71 -1.87 -13.79
CA VAL A 414 -2.28 -2.09 -14.08
C VAL A 414 -1.43 -1.08 -13.30
N PRO A 415 -0.27 -1.50 -12.73
CA PRO A 415 0.60 -0.59 -12.00
C PRO A 415 1.03 0.61 -12.86
N LYS A 416 0.78 1.80 -12.35
CA LYS A 416 1.23 3.08 -12.93
C LYS A 416 1.51 4.04 -11.77
N PRO A 417 2.34 5.08 -11.93
CA PRO A 417 2.68 6.01 -10.84
C PRO A 417 1.47 6.59 -10.10
N TRP A 418 0.38 6.85 -10.81
CA TRP A 418 -0.86 7.40 -10.23
C TRP A 418 -1.76 6.37 -9.53
N THR A 419 -1.34 5.09 -9.47
CA THR A 419 -2.06 4.01 -8.76
C THR A 419 -1.23 3.40 -7.63
N GLU A 420 -0.05 3.96 -7.32
CA GLU A 420 0.84 3.47 -6.25
C GLU A 420 0.18 3.57 -4.87
N HIS A 421 -0.64 4.60 -4.65
CA HIS A 421 -1.37 4.81 -3.40
C HIS A 421 -2.31 3.67 -3.00
N MET A 422 -2.65 2.77 -3.92
CA MET A 422 -3.47 1.58 -3.62
C MET A 422 -2.71 0.48 -2.85
N GLY A 423 -1.40 0.64 -2.61
CA GLY A 423 -0.62 -0.17 -1.68
C GLY A 423 -0.57 -1.67 -2.01
N ARG A 424 -0.34 -2.03 -3.28
CA ARG A 424 -0.38 -3.41 -3.81
C ARG A 424 0.41 -4.41 -2.99
N GLU A 425 1.65 -4.06 -2.62
CA GLU A 425 2.53 -4.93 -1.85
C GLU A 425 1.93 -5.28 -0.49
N GLU A 426 1.36 -4.28 0.18
CA GLU A 426 0.79 -4.49 1.51
C GLU A 426 -0.50 -5.31 1.45
N ILE A 427 -1.46 -4.94 0.59
CA ILE A 427 -2.73 -5.67 0.50
C ILE A 427 -2.56 -7.11 -0.02
N ALA A 428 -1.57 -7.38 -0.87
CA ALA A 428 -1.28 -8.72 -1.39
C ALA A 428 -0.94 -9.73 -0.27
N LYS A 429 -0.44 -9.27 0.88
CA LYS A 429 -0.18 -10.12 2.05
C LYS A 429 -1.47 -10.68 2.65
N TYR A 430 -2.57 -9.94 2.51
CA TYR A 430 -3.86 -10.24 3.13
C TYR A 430 -4.86 -10.90 2.16
N LEU A 431 -4.74 -10.64 0.86
CA LEU A 431 -5.62 -11.21 -0.18
C LEU A 431 -5.27 -12.68 -0.47
N ASP A 432 -6.27 -13.46 -0.88
CA ASP A 432 -6.08 -14.78 -1.47
C ASP A 432 -5.73 -14.65 -2.95
N TYR A 433 -6.44 -13.78 -3.68
CA TYR A 433 -6.19 -13.48 -5.09
C TYR A 433 -6.17 -11.99 -5.37
N PHE A 434 -5.37 -11.61 -6.34
CA PHE A 434 -5.12 -10.25 -6.79
C PHE A 434 -5.42 -10.15 -8.29
N MET A 435 -6.53 -9.53 -8.67
CA MET A 435 -6.88 -9.35 -10.06
C MET A 435 -6.20 -8.12 -10.64
N ILE A 436 -5.48 -8.29 -11.75
CA ILE A 436 -4.97 -7.17 -12.55
C ILE A 436 -5.99 -6.90 -13.65
N MET A 437 -6.58 -5.71 -13.68
CA MET A 437 -7.42 -5.27 -14.80
C MET A 437 -6.54 -4.99 -16.02
N GLY A 438 -6.19 -6.04 -16.78
CA GLY A 438 -5.33 -5.98 -17.97
C GLY A 438 -6.04 -5.41 -19.21
N TYR A 439 -6.85 -4.38 -19.01
CA TYR A 439 -7.66 -3.71 -20.03
C TYR A 439 -7.82 -2.22 -19.73
N ASP A 440 -8.59 -1.52 -20.59
CA ASP A 440 -8.73 -0.07 -20.58
C ASP A 440 -7.39 0.69 -20.74
N GLU A 441 -6.44 0.13 -21.55
CA GLU A 441 -5.28 0.87 -22.05
C GLU A 441 -5.72 2.15 -22.74
N HIS A 442 -6.75 2.04 -23.61
CA HIS A 442 -7.51 3.15 -24.16
C HIS A 442 -8.98 2.99 -23.75
N TRP A 443 -9.46 3.92 -22.92
CA TRP A 443 -10.81 3.92 -22.36
C TRP A 443 -11.77 4.84 -23.09
N SER A 444 -13.04 4.88 -22.69
CA SER A 444 -14.13 5.57 -23.43
C SER A 444 -13.87 7.04 -23.75
N THR A 445 -13.10 7.74 -22.96
CA THR A 445 -12.77 9.17 -23.11
C THR A 445 -11.30 9.43 -23.45
N SER A 446 -10.59 8.41 -23.90
CA SER A 446 -9.20 8.58 -24.35
C SER A 446 -9.11 9.63 -25.46
N PRO A 447 -8.07 10.50 -25.44
CA PRO A 447 -7.89 11.56 -26.42
C PRO A 447 -7.49 11.04 -27.81
N GLU A 448 -7.08 9.80 -27.90
CA GLU A 448 -6.66 9.11 -29.12
C GLU A 448 -7.22 7.69 -29.17
N SER A 449 -7.39 7.18 -30.38
CA SER A 449 -7.89 5.84 -30.64
C SER A 449 -6.79 4.81 -30.43
N GLY A 450 -7.12 3.69 -29.79
CA GLY A 450 -6.18 2.60 -29.57
C GLY A 450 -6.82 1.29 -29.13
N SER A 451 -6.00 0.28 -28.91
CA SER A 451 -6.39 -1.00 -28.33
C SER A 451 -6.91 -0.83 -26.90
N VAL A 452 -7.89 -1.63 -26.51
CA VAL A 452 -8.34 -1.74 -25.13
C VAL A 452 -7.28 -2.46 -24.27
N ALA A 453 -6.53 -3.39 -24.86
CA ALA A 453 -5.57 -4.21 -24.16
C ALA A 453 -4.52 -4.79 -25.11
N SER A 454 -3.55 -3.96 -25.53
CA SER A 454 -2.44 -4.46 -26.33
C SER A 454 -1.62 -5.49 -25.56
N ILE A 455 -1.00 -6.44 -26.27
CA ILE A 455 -0.23 -7.50 -25.62
C ILE A 455 0.94 -6.94 -24.80
N GLY A 456 1.56 -5.86 -25.28
CA GLY A 456 2.64 -5.18 -24.56
C GLY A 456 2.17 -4.50 -23.27
N PHE A 457 1.00 -3.87 -23.26
CA PHE A 457 0.38 -3.28 -22.08
C PHE A 457 0.05 -4.36 -21.04
N VAL A 458 -0.51 -5.48 -21.47
CA VAL A 458 -0.86 -6.60 -20.58
C VAL A 458 0.40 -7.19 -19.96
N GLU A 459 1.44 -7.47 -20.76
CA GLU A 459 2.70 -8.04 -20.28
C GLU A 459 3.42 -7.08 -19.31
N GLU A 460 3.51 -5.78 -19.62
CA GLU A 460 4.04 -4.77 -18.70
C GLU A 460 3.30 -4.78 -17.36
N GLY A 461 1.96 -4.84 -17.41
CA GLY A 461 1.12 -4.92 -16.21
C GLY A 461 1.42 -6.14 -15.35
N ILE A 462 1.62 -7.30 -15.95
CA ILE A 462 2.01 -8.54 -15.24
C ILE A 462 3.39 -8.37 -14.60
N VAL A 463 4.39 -7.95 -15.39
CA VAL A 463 5.78 -7.80 -14.92
C VAL A 463 5.89 -6.80 -13.77
N ASP A 464 5.17 -5.68 -13.86
CA ASP A 464 5.18 -4.67 -12.81
C ASP A 464 4.45 -5.15 -11.54
N THR A 465 3.37 -5.92 -11.68
CA THR A 465 2.66 -6.50 -10.52
C THR A 465 3.50 -7.58 -9.82
N LEU A 466 4.24 -8.39 -10.57
CA LEU A 466 5.12 -9.43 -10.01
C LEU A 466 6.24 -8.88 -9.11
N LYS A 467 6.54 -7.57 -9.15
CA LYS A 467 7.50 -6.93 -8.25
C LYS A 467 7.02 -6.92 -6.80
N SER A 468 5.71 -6.99 -6.56
CA SER A 468 5.09 -6.83 -5.25
C SER A 468 4.06 -7.90 -4.89
N VAL A 469 3.60 -8.70 -5.85
CA VAL A 469 2.57 -9.73 -5.64
C VAL A 469 3.08 -11.10 -6.07
N PRO A 470 2.94 -12.14 -5.23
CA PRO A 470 3.27 -13.52 -5.61
C PRO A 470 2.46 -13.98 -6.83
N LYS A 471 3.14 -14.64 -7.80
CA LYS A 471 2.55 -15.03 -9.08
C LYS A 471 1.29 -15.89 -8.97
N GLU A 472 1.28 -16.80 -8.01
CA GLU A 472 0.16 -17.70 -7.74
C GLU A 472 -1.11 -17.00 -7.24
N LYS A 473 -1.00 -15.78 -6.73
CA LYS A 473 -2.13 -14.95 -6.33
C LYS A 473 -2.67 -14.10 -7.47
N ILE A 474 -1.88 -13.89 -8.53
CA ILE A 474 -2.25 -12.99 -9.62
C ILE A 474 -3.23 -13.65 -10.57
N ILE A 475 -4.38 -13.02 -10.78
CA ILE A 475 -5.37 -13.38 -11.78
C ILE A 475 -5.37 -12.29 -12.86
N LEU A 476 -5.15 -12.68 -14.12
CA LEU A 476 -5.15 -11.74 -15.23
C LEU A 476 -6.58 -11.41 -15.66
N GLY A 477 -6.99 -10.18 -15.47
CA GLY A 477 -8.24 -9.65 -16.05
C GLY A 477 -8.07 -9.41 -17.55
N VAL A 478 -8.96 -10.00 -18.35
CA VAL A 478 -8.98 -9.86 -19.82
C VAL A 478 -10.31 -9.28 -20.30
N PRO A 479 -10.32 -8.45 -21.37
CA PRO A 479 -11.56 -7.89 -21.88
C PRO A 479 -12.25 -8.86 -22.86
N PHE A 480 -13.56 -9.03 -22.73
CA PHE A 480 -14.42 -9.64 -23.77
C PHE A 480 -15.08 -8.58 -24.64
N TYR A 481 -14.51 -7.38 -24.68
CA TYR A 481 -15.03 -6.26 -25.44
C TYR A 481 -13.91 -5.51 -26.17
N THR A 482 -14.30 -4.83 -27.21
CA THR A 482 -13.46 -3.89 -27.95
C THR A 482 -14.14 -2.53 -28.06
N ARG A 483 -13.44 -1.55 -28.64
CA ARG A 483 -14.00 -0.23 -28.94
C ARG A 483 -13.96 0.06 -30.43
N LEU A 484 -15.11 0.48 -30.98
CA LEU A 484 -15.14 1.17 -32.26
C LEU A 484 -14.92 2.66 -32.02
N TRP A 485 -13.79 3.14 -32.49
CA TRP A 485 -13.39 4.53 -32.41
C TRP A 485 -13.90 5.31 -33.60
N ARG A 486 -14.40 6.51 -33.37
CA ARG A 486 -14.85 7.48 -34.36
C ARG A 486 -13.98 8.73 -34.27
N GLU A 487 -13.26 9.03 -35.32
CA GLU A 487 -12.38 10.21 -35.46
C GLU A 487 -13.00 11.17 -36.48
N GLU A 488 -13.36 12.36 -36.02
CA GLU A 488 -13.91 13.43 -36.88
C GLU A 488 -13.07 14.67 -36.78
N THR A 489 -12.64 15.19 -37.91
CA THR A 489 -11.87 16.44 -37.98
C THR A 489 -12.81 17.63 -38.07
N ILE A 490 -12.88 18.43 -37.00
CA ILE A 490 -13.67 19.67 -36.92
C ILE A 490 -12.71 20.82 -36.70
N ASP A 491 -12.76 21.83 -37.56
CA ASP A 491 -11.89 23.02 -37.48
C ASP A 491 -10.38 22.69 -37.39
N GLY A 492 -9.96 21.61 -38.02
CA GLY A 492 -8.55 21.15 -38.04
C GLY A 492 -8.12 20.41 -36.79
N GLN A 493 -9.04 20.09 -35.87
CA GLN A 493 -8.79 19.26 -34.70
C GLN A 493 -9.51 17.92 -34.84
N VAL A 494 -8.83 16.82 -34.46
CA VAL A 494 -9.43 15.48 -34.42
C VAL A 494 -10.18 15.31 -33.11
N ASN A 495 -11.49 15.11 -33.20
CA ASN A 495 -12.34 14.73 -32.07
C ASN A 495 -12.51 13.22 -32.08
N VAL A 496 -12.18 12.59 -30.95
CA VAL A 496 -12.25 11.15 -30.77
C VAL A 496 -13.43 10.80 -29.86
N SER A 497 -14.21 9.81 -30.27
CA SER A 497 -15.27 9.20 -29.45
C SER A 497 -15.29 7.70 -29.70
N SER A 498 -15.87 6.91 -28.78
CA SER A 498 -15.92 5.46 -28.97
C SER A 498 -17.20 4.84 -28.41
N GLY A 499 -17.57 3.68 -28.97
CA GLY A 499 -18.56 2.76 -28.42
C GLY A 499 -17.93 1.42 -28.10
N ALA A 500 -18.32 0.80 -26.97
CA ALA A 500 -17.88 -0.54 -26.61
C ALA A 500 -18.79 -1.60 -27.25
N TYR A 501 -18.18 -2.68 -27.74
CA TYR A 501 -18.85 -3.82 -28.37
C TYR A 501 -18.24 -5.13 -27.86
N GLY A 502 -19.06 -6.15 -27.62
CA GLY A 502 -18.54 -7.50 -27.33
C GLY A 502 -17.82 -8.09 -28.55
N MET A 503 -17.17 -9.23 -28.37
CA MET A 503 -16.36 -9.90 -29.39
C MET A 503 -17.16 -10.11 -30.70
N ASP A 504 -18.34 -10.73 -30.63
CA ASP A 504 -19.22 -10.91 -31.80
C ASP A 504 -19.74 -9.56 -32.38
N GLY A 505 -19.87 -8.55 -31.53
CA GLY A 505 -20.27 -7.21 -31.94
C GLY A 505 -19.18 -6.54 -32.79
N GLY A 506 -17.92 -6.68 -32.39
CA GLY A 506 -16.76 -6.23 -33.14
C GLY A 506 -16.65 -6.92 -34.50
N GLN A 507 -16.82 -8.24 -34.53
CA GLN A 507 -16.80 -9.03 -35.77
C GLN A 507 -17.93 -8.60 -36.75
N ARG A 508 -19.14 -8.39 -36.25
CA ARG A 508 -20.25 -7.88 -37.09
C ARG A 508 -19.95 -6.52 -37.73
N ILE A 509 -19.30 -5.60 -37.01
CA ILE A 509 -18.91 -4.30 -37.56
C ILE A 509 -17.98 -4.49 -38.76
N ILE A 510 -17.01 -5.39 -38.67
CA ILE A 510 -16.09 -5.73 -39.76
C ILE A 510 -16.85 -6.24 -40.98
N GLU A 511 -17.78 -7.17 -40.79
CA GLU A 511 -18.59 -7.80 -41.86
C GLU A 511 -19.52 -6.80 -42.53
N GLU A 512 -20.30 -6.04 -41.73
CA GLU A 512 -21.29 -5.08 -42.24
C GLU A 512 -20.66 -3.93 -43.03
N ASN A 513 -19.46 -3.53 -42.67
CA ASN A 513 -18.72 -2.44 -43.35
C ASN A 513 -17.67 -2.95 -44.38
N ASN A 514 -17.60 -4.29 -44.59
CA ASN A 514 -16.61 -4.93 -45.48
C ASN A 514 -15.17 -4.44 -45.19
N VAL A 515 -14.78 -4.37 -43.92
CA VAL A 515 -13.48 -3.86 -43.49
C VAL A 515 -12.41 -4.90 -43.73
N GLU A 516 -11.31 -4.51 -44.36
CA GLU A 516 -10.10 -5.34 -44.43
C GLU A 516 -9.37 -5.27 -43.07
N ILE A 517 -9.18 -6.43 -42.46
CA ILE A 517 -8.45 -6.52 -41.18
C ILE A 517 -7.05 -7.05 -41.41
N VAL A 518 -6.09 -6.51 -40.67
CA VAL A 518 -4.68 -6.92 -40.69
C VAL A 518 -4.24 -7.23 -39.27
N TRP A 519 -3.53 -8.35 -39.10
CA TRP A 519 -2.93 -8.68 -37.81
C TRP A 519 -1.79 -7.71 -37.50
N ASP A 520 -1.86 -7.06 -36.33
CA ASP A 520 -0.80 -6.19 -35.81
C ASP A 520 -0.02 -6.95 -34.73
N ASP A 521 1.16 -7.42 -35.05
CA ASP A 521 2.03 -8.17 -34.13
C ASP A 521 2.45 -7.36 -32.92
N ALA A 522 2.55 -6.04 -33.04
CA ALA A 522 2.96 -5.17 -31.92
C ALA A 522 1.85 -5.01 -30.88
N VAL A 523 0.60 -5.08 -31.34
CA VAL A 523 -0.59 -4.95 -30.48
C VAL A 523 -1.11 -6.34 -30.05
N GLY A 524 -0.87 -7.38 -30.87
CA GLY A 524 -1.39 -8.72 -30.68
C GLY A 524 -2.89 -8.83 -30.98
N GLN A 525 -3.38 -8.07 -31.94
CA GLN A 525 -4.80 -8.02 -32.32
C GLN A 525 -4.96 -7.79 -33.83
N TYR A 526 -6.12 -8.14 -34.38
CA TYR A 526 -6.53 -7.70 -35.70
C TYR A 526 -6.96 -6.24 -35.65
N TYR A 527 -6.39 -5.44 -36.52
CA TYR A 527 -6.74 -4.03 -36.74
C TYR A 527 -7.55 -3.86 -38.03
N GLY A 528 -8.60 -3.04 -37.95
CA GLY A 528 -9.37 -2.61 -39.10
C GLY A 528 -9.74 -1.14 -39.05
N GLU A 529 -9.90 -0.54 -40.22
CA GLU A 529 -10.39 0.83 -40.35
C GLU A 529 -11.28 1.00 -41.57
N TYR A 530 -12.22 1.93 -41.50
CA TYR A 530 -13.05 2.33 -42.62
C TYR A 530 -13.46 3.80 -42.51
N TYR A 531 -14.06 4.34 -43.58
CA TYR A 531 -14.47 5.72 -43.65
C TYR A 531 -15.96 5.84 -44.01
N GLU A 532 -16.66 6.73 -43.33
CA GLU A 532 -17.98 7.23 -43.73
C GLU A 532 -17.88 8.72 -44.00
N GLY A 533 -17.81 9.10 -45.25
CA GLY A 533 -17.48 10.48 -45.66
C GLY A 533 -16.09 10.87 -45.16
N ASP A 534 -16.00 11.93 -44.36
CA ASP A 534 -14.74 12.41 -43.77
C ASP A 534 -14.47 11.85 -42.36
N ILE A 535 -15.33 10.97 -41.86
CA ILE A 535 -15.19 10.36 -40.55
C ILE A 535 -14.43 9.05 -40.67
N ARG A 536 -13.38 8.87 -39.91
CA ARG A 536 -12.61 7.64 -39.83
C ARG A 536 -13.08 6.80 -38.65
N TYR A 537 -13.30 5.51 -38.90
CA TYR A 537 -13.59 4.52 -37.89
C TYR A 537 -12.42 3.54 -37.76
N ARG A 538 -12.06 3.19 -36.51
CA ARG A 538 -10.95 2.28 -36.20
C ARG A 538 -11.38 1.30 -35.13
N ILE A 539 -10.89 0.05 -35.24
CA ILE A 539 -11.17 -1.01 -34.28
C ILE A 539 -9.97 -1.95 -34.16
N TRP A 540 -9.69 -2.40 -32.94
CA TRP A 540 -8.77 -3.49 -32.61
C TRP A 540 -9.62 -4.61 -32.03
N LEU A 541 -9.68 -5.76 -32.70
CA LEU A 541 -10.59 -6.84 -32.32
C LEU A 541 -10.06 -7.65 -31.14
N GLU A 542 -10.97 -7.98 -30.24
CA GLU A 542 -10.78 -9.09 -29.31
C GLU A 542 -11.36 -10.35 -29.94
N ASP A 543 -10.57 -11.40 -30.05
CA ASP A 543 -10.90 -12.67 -30.66
C ASP A 543 -10.12 -13.85 -30.00
N GLU A 544 -10.30 -15.05 -30.54
CA GLU A 544 -9.62 -16.24 -30.07
C GLU A 544 -8.09 -16.10 -30.10
N ARG A 545 -7.54 -15.44 -31.13
CA ARG A 545 -6.09 -15.31 -31.29
C ARG A 545 -5.49 -14.34 -30.30
N SER A 546 -6.15 -13.21 -30.02
CA SER A 546 -5.71 -12.24 -29.02
C SER A 546 -5.81 -12.84 -27.61
N MET A 547 -6.88 -13.62 -27.34
CA MET A 547 -7.03 -14.32 -26.07
C MET A 547 -5.97 -15.40 -25.86
N ASP A 548 -5.65 -16.18 -26.89
CA ASP A 548 -4.59 -17.19 -26.80
C ASP A 548 -3.24 -16.58 -26.42
N LEU A 549 -2.87 -15.43 -27.00
CA LEU A 549 -1.67 -14.70 -26.61
C LEU A 549 -1.66 -14.30 -25.13
N ARG A 550 -2.79 -13.83 -24.58
CA ARG A 550 -2.90 -13.48 -23.16
C ARG A 550 -2.81 -14.73 -22.28
N MET A 551 -3.39 -15.85 -22.72
CA MET A 551 -3.29 -17.10 -21.98
C MET A 551 -1.87 -17.68 -22.01
N GLN A 552 -1.11 -17.46 -23.09
CA GLN A 552 0.33 -17.77 -23.11
C GLN A 552 1.11 -16.98 -22.06
N LEU A 553 0.72 -15.72 -21.77
CA LEU A 553 1.32 -14.97 -20.66
C LEU A 553 0.93 -15.54 -19.29
N VAL A 554 -0.34 -15.95 -19.09
CA VAL A 554 -0.78 -16.63 -17.85
C VAL A 554 0.05 -17.88 -17.57
N ASP A 555 0.38 -18.63 -18.61
CA ASP A 555 1.21 -19.85 -18.51
C ASP A 555 2.69 -19.49 -18.30
N ALA A 556 3.25 -18.63 -19.14
CA ALA A 556 4.66 -18.26 -19.11
C ALA A 556 5.09 -17.63 -17.78
N TYR A 557 4.22 -16.82 -17.16
CA TYR A 557 4.45 -16.21 -15.85
C TYR A 557 3.90 -17.05 -14.68
N GLU A 558 3.34 -18.24 -14.96
CA GLU A 558 2.77 -19.16 -13.97
C GLU A 558 1.74 -18.49 -13.05
N LEU A 559 0.87 -17.65 -13.62
CA LEU A 559 -0.14 -16.91 -12.86
C LEU A 559 -1.22 -17.83 -12.29
N GLY A 560 -1.92 -17.38 -11.25
CA GLY A 560 -2.99 -18.10 -10.57
C GLY A 560 -4.24 -18.33 -11.42
N GLY A 561 -4.45 -17.57 -12.51
CA GLY A 561 -5.59 -17.76 -13.39
C GLY A 561 -5.92 -16.56 -14.27
N VAL A 562 -7.17 -16.54 -14.74
CA VAL A 562 -7.75 -15.50 -15.62
C VAL A 562 -9.12 -15.06 -15.12
N ALA A 563 -9.51 -13.81 -15.39
CA ALA A 563 -10.84 -13.27 -15.13
C ALA A 563 -11.35 -12.49 -16.35
N GLY A 564 -12.56 -12.81 -16.83
CA GLY A 564 -13.15 -12.22 -18.05
C GLY A 564 -14.11 -11.07 -17.76
N TRP A 565 -13.84 -9.87 -18.27
CA TRP A 565 -14.74 -8.72 -18.21
C TRP A 565 -15.46 -8.55 -19.55
N LYS A 566 -16.70 -8.86 -19.71
CA LYS A 566 -17.62 -9.44 -18.75
C LYS A 566 -18.54 -10.45 -19.47
N LEU A 567 -19.19 -11.29 -18.71
CA LEU A 567 -20.18 -12.26 -19.19
C LEU A 567 -21.22 -11.61 -20.11
N GLY A 568 -21.44 -12.22 -21.27
CA GLY A 568 -22.36 -11.76 -22.31
C GLY A 568 -21.74 -10.81 -23.35
N LEU A 569 -20.42 -10.58 -23.28
CA LEU A 569 -19.64 -9.87 -24.30
C LEU A 569 -18.65 -10.79 -25.05
N GLU A 570 -18.42 -11.98 -24.53
CA GLU A 570 -17.58 -13.01 -25.17
C GLU A 570 -18.25 -13.64 -26.39
N SER A 571 -17.43 -14.22 -27.27
CA SER A 571 -17.88 -15.25 -28.22
C SER A 571 -17.80 -16.63 -27.55
N ASP A 572 -18.71 -17.53 -27.91
CA ASP A 572 -18.76 -18.89 -27.33
C ASP A 572 -17.43 -19.65 -27.48
N SER A 573 -16.69 -19.38 -28.56
CA SER A 573 -15.40 -20.02 -28.87
C SER A 573 -14.27 -19.66 -27.91
N VAL A 574 -14.37 -18.53 -27.21
CA VAL A 574 -13.30 -18.09 -26.31
C VAL A 574 -13.06 -19.08 -25.17
N TRP A 575 -14.10 -19.75 -24.71
CA TRP A 575 -13.99 -20.71 -23.60
C TRP A 575 -13.10 -21.90 -23.93
N GLU A 576 -13.11 -22.33 -25.19
CA GLU A 576 -12.23 -23.42 -25.65
C GLU A 576 -10.75 -22.97 -25.76
N VAL A 577 -10.50 -21.68 -25.92
CA VAL A 577 -9.18 -21.07 -25.92
C VAL A 577 -8.63 -20.96 -24.49
N LEU A 578 -9.44 -20.53 -23.52
CA LEU A 578 -9.00 -20.33 -22.14
C LEU A 578 -8.72 -21.68 -21.44
N ARG A 579 -9.58 -22.66 -21.62
CA ARG A 579 -9.60 -23.94 -20.87
C ARG A 579 -8.28 -24.72 -20.83
N PRO A 580 -7.49 -24.86 -21.92
CA PRO A 580 -6.25 -25.63 -21.91
C PRO A 580 -5.20 -25.13 -20.92
N TYR A 581 -5.16 -23.82 -20.68
CA TYR A 581 -4.18 -23.13 -19.83
C TYR A 581 -4.50 -23.16 -18.33
N LEU A 582 -5.69 -23.60 -17.95
CA LEU A 582 -6.18 -23.52 -16.59
C LEU A 582 -5.93 -24.76 -15.75
N LYS A 583 -5.38 -25.81 -16.36
CA LYS A 583 -4.97 -27.01 -15.63
C LYS A 583 -3.73 -26.72 -14.80
N LYS A 584 -3.76 -27.13 -13.54
CA LYS A 584 -2.54 -27.16 -12.71
C LYS A 584 -1.67 -28.32 -13.17
N GLU A 585 -0.35 -28.07 -13.36
CA GLU A 585 0.63 -29.12 -13.66
C GLU A 585 0.88 -30.05 -12.46
#